data_8ea5ee52c611c3dd8b249920b79cae68
#
_entry.id   8ea5ee52c611c3dd8b249920b79cae68
#
_cell.length_a   1.000
_cell.length_b   1.000
_cell.length_c   1.000
_cell.angle_alpha   90.00
_cell.angle_beta   90.00
_cell.angle_gamma   90.00
#
_symmetry.space_group_name_H-M   'P 1'
#
loop_
_entity.id
_entity.type
_entity.pdbx_description
1 polymer ?
#
loop_
_entity_poly.entity_id
_entity_poly.type
_entity_poly.pdbx_seq_one_letter_code
_entity_poly.pdbx_strand_id
1 'polypeptide(L)'
;VIDGKPIFLKEHFQRMSESINLSGIEGNINYEEFKNSVELLIKENSFKNLNIRVSYFYDKKPLTLFYFIESYYPSKDEFAEGVHTVTVKMERANPNVKSFQKEYKDKVTRIIKENNAFEAILINHDNTVSEGSKSNIFFVEGNKLITSPDSSVLLGVTRSKVISVCEENSIEVHKRIIRLDEIESF
;
A
#
# COMPACT_ATOMS: atom_id res chain seq x y z
N VAL A 1 -11.07 6.17 -5.99
CA VAL A 1 -11.95 6.95 -6.89
C VAL A 1 -11.78 8.42 -6.55
N ILE A 2 -11.54 9.24 -7.56
CA ILE A 2 -11.44 10.70 -7.46
C ILE A 2 -12.38 11.28 -8.52
N ASP A 3 -13.29 12.15 -8.10
CA ASP A 3 -14.35 12.74 -8.95
C ASP A 3 -15.11 11.72 -9.79
N GLY A 4 -15.43 10.59 -9.16
CA GLY A 4 -16.16 9.50 -9.81
C GLY A 4 -15.34 8.66 -10.79
N LYS A 5 -14.01 8.87 -10.87
CA LYS A 5 -13.13 8.13 -11.79
C LYS A 5 -12.22 7.19 -10.99
N PRO A 6 -12.09 5.91 -11.37
CA PRO A 6 -11.13 5.00 -10.78
C PRO A 6 -9.72 5.39 -11.23
N ILE A 7 -8.83 5.60 -10.25
CA ILE A 7 -7.44 5.98 -10.51
C ILE A 7 -6.56 4.74 -10.52
N PHE A 8 -5.69 4.61 -11.53
CA PHE A 8 -4.74 3.50 -11.71
C PHE A 8 -5.39 2.11 -11.68
N LEU A 9 -6.59 1.97 -12.26
CA LEU A 9 -7.39 0.75 -12.20
C LEU A 9 -6.65 -0.48 -12.73
N LYS A 10 -5.93 -0.32 -13.85
CA LYS A 10 -5.17 -1.39 -14.49
C LYS A 10 -4.02 -1.87 -13.61
N GLU A 11 -3.30 -0.95 -12.99
CA GLU A 11 -2.17 -1.26 -12.10
C GLU A 11 -2.66 -1.95 -10.83
N HIS A 12 -3.80 -1.54 -10.29
CA HIS A 12 -4.42 -2.21 -9.14
C HIS A 12 -4.85 -3.63 -9.49
N PHE A 13 -5.42 -3.84 -10.67
CA PHE A 13 -5.77 -5.17 -11.18
C PHE A 13 -4.53 -6.04 -11.36
N GLN A 14 -3.49 -5.53 -12.03
CA GLN A 14 -2.23 -6.25 -12.24
C GLN A 14 -1.62 -6.71 -10.93
N ARG A 15 -1.48 -5.82 -9.94
CA ARG A 15 -0.95 -6.17 -8.62
C ARG A 15 -1.81 -7.23 -7.91
N MET A 16 -3.14 -7.18 -8.07
CA MET A 16 -4.04 -8.19 -7.50
C MET A 16 -3.80 -9.56 -8.17
N SER A 17 -3.69 -9.61 -9.49
CA SER A 17 -3.38 -10.82 -10.25
C SER A 17 -2.03 -11.41 -9.86
N GLU A 18 -1.01 -10.56 -9.73
CA GLU A 18 0.33 -10.97 -9.26
C GLU A 18 0.28 -11.55 -7.85
N SER A 19 -0.47 -10.92 -6.93
CA SER A 19 -0.63 -11.42 -5.56
C SER A 19 -1.32 -12.80 -5.52
N ILE A 20 -2.31 -13.04 -6.38
CA ILE A 20 -2.98 -14.34 -6.52
C ILE A 20 -1.98 -15.39 -7.02
N ASN A 21 -1.23 -15.08 -8.07
CA ASN A 21 -0.23 -15.98 -8.64
C ASN A 21 0.87 -16.33 -7.63
N LEU A 22 1.44 -15.32 -6.95
CA LEU A 22 2.49 -15.50 -5.93
C LEU A 22 2.00 -16.28 -4.70
N SER A 23 0.70 -16.28 -4.45
CA SER A 23 0.09 -17.07 -3.36
C SER A 23 -0.14 -18.53 -3.71
N GLY A 24 0.16 -18.96 -4.95
CA GLY A 24 -0.11 -20.33 -5.43
C GLY A 24 -1.59 -20.65 -5.53
N ILE A 25 -2.44 -19.64 -5.60
CA ILE A 25 -3.90 -19.80 -5.69
C ILE A 25 -4.27 -19.99 -7.16
N GLU A 26 -4.99 -21.07 -7.45
CA GLU A 26 -5.61 -21.27 -8.76
C GLU A 26 -6.80 -20.30 -8.90
N GLY A 27 -6.63 -19.24 -9.66
CA GLY A 27 -7.69 -18.29 -9.92
C GLY A 27 -7.31 -17.33 -11.03
N ASN A 28 -8.27 -17.03 -11.88
CA ASN A 28 -8.12 -16.02 -12.92
C ASN A 28 -9.26 -15.03 -12.79
N ILE A 29 -8.90 -13.74 -12.71
CA ILE A 29 -9.86 -12.63 -12.75
C ILE A 29 -9.70 -11.99 -14.11
N ASN A 30 -10.81 -11.83 -14.85
CA ASN A 30 -10.82 -11.14 -16.11
C ASN A 30 -10.78 -9.63 -15.88
N TYR A 31 -9.92 -8.90 -16.62
CA TYR A 31 -9.78 -7.46 -16.45
C TYR A 31 -11.06 -6.69 -16.82
N GLU A 32 -11.75 -7.09 -17.90
CA GLU A 32 -12.98 -6.41 -18.32
C GLU A 32 -14.11 -6.60 -17.29
N GLU A 33 -14.24 -7.80 -16.71
CA GLU A 33 -15.20 -8.05 -15.63
C GLU A 33 -14.88 -7.24 -14.39
N PHE A 34 -13.59 -7.16 -14.01
CA PHE A 34 -13.10 -6.34 -12.91
C PHE A 34 -13.41 -4.86 -13.12
N LYS A 35 -13.09 -4.33 -14.31
CA LYS A 35 -13.35 -2.96 -14.70
C LYS A 35 -14.84 -2.64 -14.66
N ASN A 36 -15.67 -3.47 -15.31
CA ASN A 36 -17.12 -3.28 -15.37
C ASN A 36 -17.73 -3.31 -13.95
N SER A 37 -17.24 -4.17 -13.06
CA SER A 37 -17.70 -4.23 -11.67
C SER A 37 -17.38 -2.94 -10.89
N VAL A 38 -16.18 -2.38 -11.09
CA VAL A 38 -15.80 -1.10 -10.48
C VAL A 38 -16.62 0.05 -11.03
N GLU A 39 -16.80 0.12 -12.35
CA GLU A 39 -17.58 1.16 -13.00
C GLU A 39 -19.06 1.10 -12.59
N LEU A 40 -19.63 -0.10 -12.50
CA LEU A 40 -21.00 -0.31 -12.02
C LEU A 40 -21.14 0.14 -10.56
N LEU A 41 -20.20 -0.24 -9.69
CA LEU A 41 -20.21 0.17 -8.29
C LEU A 41 -20.18 1.70 -8.16
N ILE A 42 -19.39 2.40 -8.95
CA ILE A 42 -19.31 3.86 -8.95
C ILE A 42 -20.62 4.45 -9.46
N LYS A 43 -21.17 3.92 -10.56
CA LYS A 43 -22.39 4.40 -11.20
C LYS A 43 -23.63 4.28 -10.28
N GLU A 44 -23.76 3.15 -9.61
CA GLU A 44 -24.92 2.87 -8.75
C GLU A 44 -24.83 3.55 -7.36
N ASN A 45 -23.74 4.29 -7.09
CA ASN A 45 -23.53 4.99 -5.83
C ASN A 45 -23.20 6.47 -6.05
N SER A 46 -23.60 7.32 -5.12
CA SER A 46 -23.36 8.76 -5.18
C SER A 46 -21.95 9.19 -4.76
N PHE A 47 -21.10 8.26 -4.36
CA PHE A 47 -19.77 8.56 -3.85
C PHE A 47 -18.80 8.92 -4.96
N LYS A 48 -18.19 10.10 -4.87
CA LYS A 48 -17.21 10.59 -5.85
C LYS A 48 -15.76 10.46 -5.40
N ASN A 49 -15.51 10.51 -4.10
CA ASN A 49 -14.17 10.54 -3.51
C ASN A 49 -14.07 9.54 -2.36
N LEU A 50 -13.99 8.25 -2.68
CA LEU A 50 -13.79 7.16 -1.73
C LEU A 50 -12.87 6.08 -2.33
N ASN A 51 -12.25 5.32 -1.46
CA ASN A 51 -11.51 4.15 -1.88
C ASN A 51 -12.43 2.95 -2.10
N ILE A 52 -12.17 2.19 -3.15
CA ILE A 52 -12.78 0.88 -3.38
C ILE A 52 -11.82 -0.19 -2.87
N ARG A 53 -12.32 -1.09 -2.03
CA ARG A 53 -11.62 -2.31 -1.71
C ARG A 53 -12.13 -3.43 -2.59
N VAL A 54 -11.19 -4.16 -3.19
CA VAL A 54 -11.48 -5.40 -3.88
C VAL A 54 -10.86 -6.53 -3.07
N SER A 55 -11.66 -7.55 -2.75
CA SER A 55 -11.23 -8.72 -2.00
C SER A 55 -11.55 -9.98 -2.77
N TYR A 56 -10.53 -10.80 -3.03
CA TYR A 56 -10.64 -12.10 -3.66
C TYR A 56 -10.59 -13.20 -2.62
N PHE A 57 -11.62 -14.02 -2.57
CA PHE A 57 -11.74 -15.19 -1.70
C PHE A 57 -11.65 -16.45 -2.57
N TYR A 58 -10.90 -17.43 -2.12
CA TYR A 58 -10.54 -18.61 -2.92
C TYR A 58 -10.80 -19.94 -2.18
N ASP A 59 -11.90 -20.00 -1.45
CA ASP A 59 -12.38 -21.28 -0.90
C ASP A 59 -13.06 -22.10 -2.02
N LYS A 60 -13.96 -22.99 -1.71
CA LYS A 60 -14.66 -23.92 -2.62
C LYS A 60 -15.23 -23.26 -3.90
N LYS A 61 -15.62 -21.98 -3.82
CA LYS A 61 -16.00 -21.17 -4.98
C LYS A 61 -15.31 -19.82 -4.89
N PRO A 62 -14.51 -19.45 -5.90
CA PRO A 62 -13.91 -18.12 -5.96
C PRO A 62 -14.99 -17.03 -5.92
N LEU A 63 -14.75 -16.00 -5.11
CA LEU A 63 -15.64 -14.86 -4.97
C LEU A 63 -14.82 -13.58 -4.94
N THR A 64 -15.18 -12.61 -5.77
CA THR A 64 -14.59 -11.27 -5.73
C THR A 64 -15.63 -10.29 -5.21
N LEU A 65 -15.31 -9.58 -4.13
CA LEU A 65 -16.14 -8.54 -3.56
C LEU A 65 -15.55 -7.16 -3.87
N PHE A 66 -16.43 -6.25 -4.29
CA PHE A 66 -16.12 -4.85 -4.56
C PHE A 66 -16.98 -3.98 -3.64
N TYR A 67 -16.35 -3.12 -2.85
CA TYR A 67 -17.09 -2.25 -1.95
C TYR A 67 -16.33 -0.97 -1.60
N PHE A 68 -17.05 0.09 -1.33
CA PHE A 68 -16.47 1.33 -0.83
C PHE A 68 -15.99 1.15 0.61
N ILE A 69 -14.88 1.80 0.92
CA ILE A 69 -14.37 1.90 2.29
C ILE A 69 -14.18 3.36 2.63
N GLU A 70 -14.35 3.67 3.91
CA GLU A 70 -14.00 4.98 4.43
C GLU A 70 -12.56 5.32 4.10
N SER A 71 -12.34 6.53 3.62
CA SER A 71 -11.05 7.03 3.17
C SER A 71 -10.63 8.18 4.06
N TYR A 72 -9.42 8.11 4.57
CA TYR A 72 -8.79 9.21 5.26
C TYR A 72 -7.94 10.02 4.28
N TYR A 73 -8.14 11.32 4.30
CA TYR A 73 -7.32 12.27 3.55
C TYR A 73 -6.69 13.23 4.57
N PRO A 74 -5.35 13.34 4.61
CA PRO A 74 -4.69 14.22 5.55
C PRO A 74 -5.10 15.68 5.34
N SER A 75 -5.23 16.40 6.43
CA SER A 75 -5.44 17.86 6.43
C SER A 75 -4.20 18.60 5.87
N LYS A 76 -4.35 19.89 5.59
CA LYS A 76 -3.21 20.71 5.15
C LYS A 76 -2.12 20.79 6.22
N ASP A 77 -2.51 20.81 7.49
CA ASP A 77 -1.57 20.89 8.62
C ASP A 77 -0.80 19.56 8.76
N GLU A 78 -1.48 18.41 8.63
CA GLU A 78 -0.81 17.12 8.63
C GLU A 78 0.15 16.93 7.45
N PHE A 79 -0.13 17.55 6.30
CA PHE A 79 0.81 17.59 5.18
C PHE A 79 2.03 18.48 5.47
N ALA A 80 1.87 19.59 6.17
CA ALA A 80 2.93 20.53 6.46
C ALA A 80 3.79 20.12 7.66
N GLU A 81 3.15 19.63 8.72
CA GLU A 81 3.80 19.31 10.00
C GLU A 81 4.17 17.85 10.14
N GLY A 82 3.57 16.99 9.31
CA GLY A 82 3.71 15.54 9.42
C GLY A 82 2.76 14.92 10.43
N VAL A 83 2.92 13.62 10.66
CA VAL A 83 2.09 12.82 11.58
C VAL A 83 2.97 11.97 12.50
N HIS A 84 2.46 11.72 13.70
CA HIS A 84 3.16 10.84 14.64
C HIS A 84 3.16 9.40 14.14
N THR A 85 4.34 8.77 14.12
CA THR A 85 4.53 7.36 13.76
C THR A 85 5.25 6.60 14.87
N VAL A 86 5.08 5.28 14.89
CA VAL A 86 5.81 4.38 15.80
C VAL A 86 6.56 3.32 15.00
N THR A 87 7.69 2.89 15.49
CA THR A 87 8.40 1.74 14.92
C THR A 87 7.92 0.45 15.53
N VAL A 88 7.75 -0.59 14.72
CA VAL A 88 7.31 -1.92 15.18
C VAL A 88 8.20 -2.98 14.58
N LYS A 89 8.85 -3.78 15.43
CA LYS A 89 9.59 -4.97 15.00
C LYS A 89 8.59 -6.02 14.49
N MET A 90 8.48 -6.09 13.18
CA MET A 90 7.59 -7.01 12.50
C MET A 90 7.99 -7.16 11.04
N GLU A 91 8.17 -8.38 10.61
CA GLU A 91 8.54 -8.74 9.25
C GLU A 91 7.36 -9.46 8.55
N ARG A 92 7.13 -9.14 7.30
CA ARG A 92 6.11 -9.81 6.48
C ARG A 92 6.74 -11.01 5.79
N ALA A 93 6.15 -12.20 6.00
CA ALA A 93 6.66 -13.44 5.41
C ALA A 93 6.72 -13.39 3.86
N ASN A 94 5.72 -12.75 3.24
CA ASN A 94 5.64 -12.57 1.78
C ASN A 94 5.33 -11.09 1.48
N PRO A 95 6.31 -10.19 1.52
CA PRO A 95 6.06 -8.75 1.41
C PRO A 95 5.43 -8.35 0.08
N ASN A 96 5.75 -9.03 -1.01
CA ASN A 96 5.19 -8.75 -2.34
C ASN A 96 3.73 -9.21 -2.51
N VAL A 97 3.20 -10.03 -1.60
CA VAL A 97 1.81 -10.50 -1.65
C VAL A 97 0.89 -9.57 -0.85
N LYS A 98 -0.10 -8.99 -1.51
CA LYS A 98 -1.14 -8.22 -0.82
C LYS A 98 -2.24 -9.13 -0.32
N SER A 99 -1.98 -9.83 0.79
CA SER A 99 -2.94 -10.71 1.45
C SER A 99 -3.52 -10.07 2.73
N PHE A 100 -4.69 -10.56 3.12
CA PHE A 100 -5.29 -10.17 4.40
C PHE A 100 -4.77 -11.11 5.50
N GLN A 101 -3.97 -10.58 6.40
CA GLN A 101 -3.42 -11.29 7.56
C GLN A 101 -4.03 -10.70 8.83
N LYS A 102 -5.02 -11.40 9.39
CA LYS A 102 -5.81 -10.89 10.53
C LYS A 102 -4.94 -10.60 11.74
N GLU A 103 -4.14 -11.57 12.18
CA GLU A 103 -3.29 -11.44 13.37
C GLU A 103 -2.30 -10.28 13.25
N TYR A 104 -1.65 -10.16 12.09
CA TYR A 104 -0.78 -9.04 11.77
C TYR A 104 -1.53 -7.70 11.90
N LYS A 105 -2.70 -7.60 11.25
CA LYS A 105 -3.51 -6.38 11.26
C LYS A 105 -3.97 -6.01 12.66
N ASP A 106 -4.45 -6.96 13.43
CA ASP A 106 -4.96 -6.74 14.79
C ASP A 106 -3.82 -6.26 15.72
N LYS A 107 -2.64 -6.90 15.62
CA LYS A 107 -1.46 -6.51 16.39
C LYS A 107 -0.99 -5.08 16.07
N VAL A 108 -0.84 -4.76 14.79
CA VAL A 108 -0.40 -3.42 14.37
C VAL A 108 -1.44 -2.37 14.73
N THR A 109 -2.73 -2.63 14.51
CA THR A 109 -3.81 -1.69 14.86
C THR A 109 -3.83 -1.38 16.35
N ARG A 110 -3.58 -2.40 17.21
CA ARG A 110 -3.48 -2.21 18.65
C ARG A 110 -2.30 -1.29 19.01
N ILE A 111 -1.10 -1.55 18.48
CA ILE A 111 0.10 -0.74 18.74
C ILE A 111 -0.11 0.71 18.32
N ILE A 112 -0.64 0.94 17.12
CA ILE A 112 -0.96 2.28 16.62
C ILE A 112 -1.90 3.00 17.61
N LYS A 113 -2.97 2.33 18.05
CA LYS A 113 -3.96 2.90 18.98
C LYS A 113 -3.36 3.19 20.36
N GLU A 114 -2.60 2.27 20.92
CA GLU A 114 -1.96 2.42 22.25
C GLU A 114 -0.96 3.59 22.29
N ASN A 115 -0.35 3.93 21.15
CA ASN A 115 0.63 5.02 21.03
C ASN A 115 0.03 6.30 20.43
N ASN A 116 -1.27 6.38 20.16
CA ASN A 116 -1.91 7.49 19.45
C ASN A 116 -1.18 7.86 18.16
N ALA A 117 -0.63 6.86 17.47
CA ALA A 117 0.11 7.05 16.23
C ALA A 117 -0.81 7.00 15.01
N PHE A 118 -0.41 7.65 13.93
CA PHE A 118 -1.10 7.59 12.65
C PHE A 118 -0.74 6.32 11.87
N GLU A 119 0.54 5.95 11.91
CA GLU A 119 1.08 4.82 11.15
C GLU A 119 2.17 4.09 11.97
N ALA A 120 2.42 2.84 11.65
CA ALA A 120 3.53 2.07 12.18
C ALA A 120 4.55 1.79 11.07
N ILE A 121 5.80 2.16 11.32
CA ILE A 121 6.94 1.83 10.47
C ILE A 121 7.44 0.44 10.84
N LEU A 122 7.48 -0.47 9.88
CA LEU A 122 7.89 -1.85 10.09
C LEU A 122 9.40 -1.98 10.05
N ILE A 123 9.93 -2.60 11.07
CA ILE A 123 11.36 -2.89 11.23
C ILE A 123 11.54 -4.41 11.19
N ASN A 124 12.35 -4.88 10.26
CA ASN A 124 12.72 -6.29 10.14
C ASN A 124 13.57 -6.76 11.32
N HIS A 125 13.77 -8.07 11.45
CA HIS A 125 14.55 -8.65 12.55
C HIS A 125 16.01 -8.18 12.57
N ASP A 126 16.59 -7.86 11.42
CA ASP A 126 17.95 -7.34 11.23
C ASP A 126 18.09 -5.82 11.48
N ASN A 127 17.07 -5.15 12.04
CA ASN A 127 16.99 -3.71 12.25
C ASN A 127 16.99 -2.89 10.96
N THR A 128 16.51 -3.43 9.86
CA THR A 128 16.27 -2.67 8.62
C THR A 128 14.82 -2.21 8.53
N VAL A 129 14.62 -1.03 7.92
CA VAL A 129 13.30 -0.47 7.66
C VAL A 129 12.73 -1.09 6.40
N SER A 130 11.50 -1.58 6.46
CA SER A 130 10.81 -2.08 5.26
C SER A 130 9.81 -1.07 4.70
N GLU A 131 8.66 -0.94 5.30
CA GLU A 131 7.56 -0.10 4.82
C GLU A 131 6.68 0.35 6.00
N GLY A 132 5.67 1.17 5.74
CA GLY A 132 4.60 1.39 6.71
C GLY A 132 3.62 0.22 6.75
N SER A 133 2.83 0.10 7.81
CA SER A 133 1.88 -1.03 7.98
C SER A 133 0.81 -1.07 6.89
N LYS A 134 0.50 0.08 6.30
CA LYS A 134 -0.48 0.25 5.21
C LYS A 134 0.08 1.03 4.02
N SER A 135 1.33 1.47 4.09
CA SER A 135 1.99 2.41 3.18
C SER A 135 3.39 1.95 2.81
N ASN A 136 3.94 2.51 1.75
CA ASN A 136 5.38 2.46 1.49
C ASN A 136 6.03 3.74 2.01
N ILE A 137 7.32 3.69 2.28
CA ILE A 137 8.08 4.82 2.82
C ILE A 137 9.16 5.29 1.84
N PHE A 138 9.35 6.58 1.78
CA PHE A 138 10.45 7.23 1.08
C PHE A 138 11.11 8.22 2.03
N PHE A 139 12.42 8.30 1.98
CA PHE A 139 13.22 9.30 2.65
C PHE A 139 13.78 10.27 1.61
N VAL A 140 13.98 11.51 2.01
CA VAL A 140 14.54 12.56 1.14
C VAL A 140 15.94 12.90 1.61
N GLU A 141 16.92 12.73 0.72
CA GLU A 141 18.31 13.10 0.96
C GLU A 141 18.77 14.08 -0.13
N GLY A 142 18.78 15.37 0.19
CA GLY A 142 19.03 16.41 -0.81
C GLY A 142 18.02 16.37 -1.96
N ASN A 143 18.45 16.06 -3.18
CA ASN A 143 17.60 15.93 -4.36
C ASN A 143 17.34 14.46 -4.77
N LYS A 144 17.43 13.53 -3.83
CA LYS A 144 17.25 12.10 -4.07
C LYS A 144 16.15 11.54 -3.20
N LEU A 145 15.45 10.53 -3.70
CA LEU A 145 14.55 9.69 -2.91
C LEU A 145 15.22 8.36 -2.59
N ILE A 146 15.09 7.93 -1.34
CA ILE A 146 15.57 6.64 -0.87
C ILE A 146 14.39 5.82 -0.40
N THR A 147 14.30 4.58 -0.82
CA THR A 147 13.24 3.65 -0.41
C THR A 147 13.82 2.24 -0.28
N SER A 148 13.13 1.41 0.49
CA SER A 148 13.53 0.02 0.69
C SER A 148 13.47 -0.80 -0.61
N PRO A 149 14.28 -1.87 -0.75
CA PRO A 149 14.35 -2.68 -1.96
C PRO A 149 13.00 -3.34 -2.29
N ASP A 150 12.77 -3.57 -3.58
CA ASP A 150 11.52 -4.18 -4.07
C ASP A 150 11.24 -5.56 -3.46
N SER A 151 12.29 -6.30 -3.09
CA SER A 151 12.18 -7.62 -2.47
C SER A 151 11.68 -7.60 -1.02
N SER A 152 11.76 -6.46 -0.33
CA SER A 152 11.44 -6.33 1.10
C SER A 152 10.11 -5.63 1.40
N VAL A 153 9.39 -5.18 0.37
CA VAL A 153 8.17 -4.37 0.52
C VAL A 153 7.06 -4.81 -0.42
N LEU A 154 5.84 -4.40 -0.13
CA LEU A 154 4.77 -4.50 -1.11
C LEU A 154 5.02 -3.52 -2.26
N LEU A 155 4.95 -4.01 -3.50
CA LEU A 155 5.02 -3.19 -4.70
C LEU A 155 3.72 -2.37 -4.85
N GLY A 156 3.63 -1.31 -4.06
CA GLY A 156 2.46 -0.42 -4.02
C GLY A 156 2.27 0.32 -5.35
N VAL A 157 1.03 0.45 -5.82
CA VAL A 157 0.72 1.21 -7.04
C VAL A 157 1.17 2.66 -6.89
N THR A 158 0.88 3.29 -5.75
CA THR A 158 1.36 4.66 -5.45
C THR A 158 2.89 4.73 -5.44
N ARG A 159 3.56 3.75 -4.81
CA ARG A 159 5.03 3.68 -4.81
C ARG A 159 5.60 3.66 -6.22
N SER A 160 5.04 2.81 -7.09
CA SER A 160 5.49 2.72 -8.48
C SER A 160 5.27 4.02 -9.23
N LYS A 161 4.15 4.72 -9.00
CA LYS A 161 3.88 6.02 -9.63
C LYS A 161 4.80 7.12 -9.13
N VAL A 162 5.13 7.16 -7.84
CA VAL A 162 6.13 8.10 -7.30
C VAL A 162 7.48 7.87 -7.97
N ILE A 163 7.94 6.62 -8.07
CA ILE A 163 9.20 6.29 -8.75
C ILE A 163 9.16 6.76 -10.21
N SER A 164 8.10 6.44 -10.97
CA SER A 164 7.98 6.88 -12.37
C SER A 164 8.04 8.39 -12.52
N VAL A 165 7.33 9.14 -11.66
CA VAL A 165 7.35 10.62 -11.68
C VAL A 165 8.74 11.15 -11.38
N CYS A 166 9.47 10.55 -10.44
CA CYS A 166 10.85 10.93 -10.14
C CYS A 166 11.76 10.70 -11.36
N GLU A 167 11.67 9.53 -12.00
CA GLU A 167 12.44 9.19 -13.19
C GLU A 167 12.14 10.17 -14.36
N GLU A 168 10.88 10.49 -14.60
CA GLU A 168 10.44 11.45 -15.62
C GLU A 168 10.98 12.87 -15.35
N ASN A 169 11.24 13.22 -14.10
CA ASN A 169 11.74 14.55 -13.69
C ASN A 169 13.24 14.54 -13.32
N SER A 170 13.97 13.49 -13.67
CA SER A 170 15.41 13.36 -13.38
C SER A 170 15.75 13.46 -11.88
N ILE A 171 14.84 13.00 -11.03
CA ILE A 171 15.08 12.84 -9.59
C ILE A 171 15.56 11.42 -9.35
N GLU A 172 16.74 11.27 -8.79
CA GLU A 172 17.30 9.95 -8.50
C GLU A 172 16.49 9.21 -7.43
N VAL A 173 16.21 7.93 -7.66
CA VAL A 173 15.56 7.05 -6.69
C VAL A 173 16.49 5.88 -6.36
N HIS A 174 16.93 5.83 -5.11
CA HIS A 174 17.82 4.79 -4.60
C HIS A 174 17.01 3.74 -3.83
N LYS A 175 16.90 2.56 -4.40
CA LYS A 175 16.30 1.38 -3.73
C LYS A 175 17.41 0.65 -2.98
N ARG A 176 17.53 0.88 -1.68
CA ARG A 176 18.59 0.29 -0.85
C ARG A 176 18.09 -0.14 0.52
N ILE A 177 18.84 -0.97 1.18
CA ILE A 177 18.62 -1.28 2.59
C ILE A 177 18.77 0.01 3.40
N ILE A 178 17.83 0.25 4.30
CA ILE A 178 17.79 1.40 5.20
C ILE A 178 17.83 0.86 6.62
N ARG A 179 18.80 1.28 7.40
CA ARG A 179 18.94 0.86 8.79
C ARG A 179 18.09 1.77 9.70
N LEU A 180 17.62 1.21 10.80
CA LEU A 180 16.82 1.97 11.76
C LEU A 180 17.60 3.18 12.34
N ASP A 181 18.91 3.03 12.55
CA ASP A 181 19.77 4.06 13.13
C ASP A 181 20.10 5.23 12.17
N GLU A 182 19.78 5.11 10.87
CA GLU A 182 19.97 6.19 9.91
C GLU A 182 18.70 7.04 9.64
N ILE A 183 17.54 6.65 10.19
CA ILE A 183 16.27 7.38 9.92
C ILE A 183 16.35 8.86 10.31
N GLU A 184 17.00 9.19 11.42
CA GLU A 184 17.10 10.56 11.94
C GLU A 184 18.07 11.43 11.13
N SER A 185 18.80 10.86 10.19
CA SER A 185 19.76 11.59 9.35
C SER A 185 19.19 12.08 8.01
N PHE A 186 17.95 11.73 7.69
CA PHE A 186 17.29 12.16 6.45
C PHE A 186 16.60 13.52 6.55
#